data_914dd30d56ee035435f53efe74c686a2
#
_entry.id   914dd30d56ee035435f53efe74c686a2
#
_cell.length_a   1.000
_cell.length_b   1.000
_cell.length_c   1.000
_cell.angle_alpha   90.00
_cell.angle_beta   90.00
_cell.angle_gamma   90.00
#
_symmetry.space_group_name_H-M   'P 1'
#
loop_
_entity.id
_entity.type
_entity.pdbx_description
1 polymer ?
#
loop_
_entity_poly.entity_id
_entity_poly.type
_entity_poly.pdbx_seq_one_letter_code
_entity_poly.pdbx_strand_id
1 'polypeptide(L)'
;MTRWRPCGGVEDVQRCSSSVPGPRDTAPDPGAGLSGALAGVVSGARRRAVRDGDEQIDTAHLLHSLLQEDPRCREVLRPHLARLLGLLVQRSIGYGLRWQGTVEDSGGLPVLGHAGWSPAAGLAMDRARERAAARAGSGEPRPADLLAALAADPGCRAVALLRDAGGEPGPLLAALEDAERETEPGGLAEEDFARPLDVSGLRARHREP
;
A
#
# COMPACT_ATOMS: atom_id res chain seq x y z
N MET A 1 -15.51 46.21 -57.02
CA MET A 1 -14.05 45.97 -57.15
C MET A 1 -13.37 46.51 -55.88
N THR A 2 -13.26 45.73 -54.88
CA THR A 2 -12.64 46.13 -53.60
C THR A 2 -11.42 45.26 -53.41
N ARG A 3 -10.29 45.87 -53.38
CA ARG A 3 -8.93 45.31 -53.38
C ARG A 3 -8.60 44.79 -51.99
N TRP A 4 -8.31 43.52 -51.87
CA TRP A 4 -7.80 42.85 -50.66
C TRP A 4 -6.31 43.21 -50.47
N ARG A 5 -5.91 43.71 -49.32
CA ARG A 5 -4.51 43.88 -48.92
C ARG A 5 -4.13 42.75 -47.98
N PRO A 6 -3.01 42.06 -48.17
CA PRO A 6 -2.50 41.11 -47.18
C PRO A 6 -1.74 41.87 -46.09
N CYS A 7 -2.10 41.66 -44.82
CA CYS A 7 -1.29 42.05 -43.67
C CYS A 7 -0.17 41.04 -43.50
N GLY A 8 1.06 41.56 -43.61
CA GLY A 8 2.27 40.81 -43.31
C GLY A 8 2.55 40.72 -41.81
N GLY A 9 3.46 39.81 -41.44
CA GLY A 9 4.18 39.82 -40.17
C GLY A 9 3.89 38.63 -39.28
N VAL A 10 4.48 37.45 -39.57
CA VAL A 10 4.68 36.32 -38.68
C VAL A 10 5.99 36.50 -37.88
N GLU A 11 6.11 37.57 -37.09
CA GLU A 11 7.32 37.80 -36.28
C GLU A 11 7.03 38.39 -34.91
N ASP A 12 6.08 37.82 -34.14
CA ASP A 12 5.96 38.21 -32.72
C ASP A 12 5.24 37.17 -31.82
N VAL A 13 5.53 35.87 -32.00
CA VAL A 13 4.98 34.84 -31.13
C VAL A 13 6.05 34.30 -30.15
N GLN A 14 7.20 34.94 -30.04
CA GLN A 14 8.31 34.39 -29.28
C GLN A 14 8.70 35.17 -28.01
N ARG A 15 7.75 35.86 -27.38
CA ARG A 15 8.09 36.60 -26.16
C ARG A 15 6.96 36.71 -25.15
N CYS A 16 6.39 35.55 -24.72
CA CYS A 16 5.57 35.47 -23.53
C CYS A 16 5.74 34.12 -22.83
N SER A 17 7.00 33.70 -22.63
CA SER A 17 7.32 32.60 -21.71
C SER A 17 8.06 33.15 -20.50
N SER A 18 7.46 34.14 -19.84
CA SER A 18 7.80 34.45 -18.47
C SER A 18 6.92 33.57 -17.58
N SER A 19 7.34 32.31 -17.44
CA SER A 19 6.86 31.44 -16.35
C SER A 19 7.31 32.06 -15.04
N VAL A 20 6.45 32.86 -14.44
CA VAL A 20 6.49 33.14 -13.01
C VAL A 20 6.31 31.79 -12.33
N PRO A 21 7.30 31.26 -11.59
CA PRO A 21 7.05 30.11 -10.73
C PRO A 21 6.11 30.59 -9.63
N GLY A 22 4.80 30.29 -9.80
CA GLY A 22 3.85 30.37 -8.69
C GLY A 22 4.37 29.51 -7.54
N PRO A 23 4.02 29.86 -6.28
CA PRO A 23 4.34 29.01 -5.15
C PRO A 23 3.83 27.62 -5.52
N ARG A 24 4.76 26.68 -5.67
CA ARG A 24 4.41 25.26 -5.73
C ARG A 24 3.84 24.96 -4.36
N ASP A 25 2.51 24.84 -4.29
CA ASP A 25 1.86 24.12 -3.21
C ASP A 25 2.48 22.72 -3.26
N THR A 26 3.56 22.56 -2.54
CA THR A 26 4.14 21.26 -2.21
C THR A 26 3.17 20.64 -1.20
N ALA A 27 2.04 20.15 -1.70
CA ALA A 27 1.32 19.12 -0.97
C ALA A 27 2.35 18.05 -0.65
N PRO A 28 2.50 17.65 0.63
CA PRO A 28 3.50 16.67 1.03
C PRO A 28 3.34 15.46 0.14
N ASP A 29 4.45 15.02 -0.46
CA ASP A 29 4.45 13.81 -1.30
C ASP A 29 3.86 12.66 -0.47
N PRO A 30 2.69 12.11 -0.87
CA PRO A 30 2.05 11.04 -0.12
C PRO A 30 2.93 9.79 0.01
N GLY A 31 4.03 9.71 -0.75
CA GLY A 31 5.05 8.68 -0.69
C GLY A 31 6.24 9.00 0.22
N ALA A 32 6.35 10.20 0.80
CA ALA A 32 7.47 10.54 1.65
C ALA A 32 7.47 9.72 2.96
N GLY A 33 8.59 9.08 3.28
CA GLY A 33 8.74 8.27 4.50
C GLY A 33 8.04 6.92 4.46
N LEU A 34 7.72 6.38 3.27
CA LEU A 34 7.22 5.03 3.08
C LEU A 34 8.36 4.09 2.69
N SER A 35 8.25 2.82 3.08
CA SER A 35 9.12 1.79 2.51
C SER A 35 8.96 1.73 0.99
N GLY A 36 10.01 1.33 0.26
CA GLY A 36 9.95 1.23 -1.19
C GLY A 36 8.80 0.34 -1.69
N ALA A 37 8.50 -0.75 -0.97
CA ALA A 37 7.38 -1.63 -1.28
C ALA A 37 6.02 -0.91 -1.12
N LEU A 38 5.83 -0.16 -0.04
CA LEU A 38 4.58 0.58 0.19
C LEU A 38 4.43 1.75 -0.79
N ALA A 39 5.53 2.43 -1.15
CA ALA A 39 5.53 3.45 -2.18
C ALA A 39 5.06 2.88 -3.54
N GLY A 40 5.47 1.65 -3.88
CA GLY A 40 4.98 0.90 -5.04
C GLY A 40 3.48 0.69 -5.00
N VAL A 41 2.95 0.25 -3.85
CA VAL A 41 1.50 0.06 -3.63
C VAL A 41 0.72 1.36 -3.84
N VAL A 42 1.18 2.46 -3.25
CA VAL A 42 0.55 3.79 -3.39
C VAL A 42 0.55 4.25 -4.85
N SER A 43 1.68 4.10 -5.54
CA SER A 43 1.79 4.43 -6.96
C SER A 43 0.86 3.57 -7.82
N GLY A 44 0.74 2.28 -7.50
CA GLY A 44 -0.19 1.36 -8.13
C GLY A 44 -1.66 1.78 -7.92
N ALA A 45 -2.02 2.13 -6.70
CA ALA A 45 -3.37 2.58 -6.34
C ALA A 45 -3.75 3.88 -7.10
N ARG A 46 -2.81 4.83 -7.20
CA ARG A 46 -3.02 6.07 -7.97
C ARG A 46 -3.27 5.78 -9.45
N ARG A 47 -2.45 4.92 -10.08
CA ARG A 47 -2.66 4.53 -11.49
C ARG A 47 -4.02 3.88 -11.72
N ARG A 48 -4.53 3.13 -10.73
CA ARG A 48 -5.86 2.50 -10.82
C ARG A 48 -6.96 3.53 -10.72
N ALA A 49 -6.93 4.41 -9.72
CA ALA A 49 -7.92 5.47 -9.57
C ALA A 49 -8.06 6.30 -10.86
N VAL A 50 -6.92 6.70 -11.46
CA VAL A 50 -6.92 7.42 -12.74
C VAL A 50 -7.54 6.60 -13.87
N ARG A 51 -7.20 5.31 -13.98
CA ARG A 51 -7.74 4.43 -15.02
C ARG A 51 -9.24 4.18 -14.86
N ASP A 52 -9.67 4.04 -13.61
CA ASP A 52 -11.06 3.75 -13.26
C ASP A 52 -11.94 5.03 -13.31
N GLY A 53 -11.31 6.22 -13.53
CA GLY A 53 -12.00 7.51 -13.61
C GLY A 53 -12.43 8.05 -12.24
N ASP A 54 -11.86 7.53 -11.17
CA ASP A 54 -12.14 7.99 -9.80
C ASP A 54 -11.28 9.23 -9.46
N GLU A 55 -11.89 10.24 -8.85
CA GLU A 55 -11.20 11.47 -8.44
C GLU A 55 -10.26 11.27 -7.26
N GLN A 56 -10.48 10.21 -6.49
CA GLN A 56 -9.75 9.90 -5.26
C GLN A 56 -9.28 8.45 -5.23
N ILE A 57 -8.14 8.25 -4.58
CA ILE A 57 -7.66 6.92 -4.21
C ILE A 57 -8.47 6.45 -3.01
N ASP A 58 -9.23 5.39 -3.14
CA ASP A 58 -9.98 4.77 -2.05
C ASP A 58 -9.30 3.49 -1.52
N THR A 59 -9.88 2.90 -0.47
CA THR A 59 -9.32 1.70 0.18
C THR A 59 -9.36 0.47 -0.73
N ALA A 60 -10.27 0.41 -1.71
CA ALA A 60 -10.29 -0.69 -2.68
C ALA A 60 -9.12 -0.60 -3.69
N HIS A 61 -8.74 0.61 -4.11
CA HIS A 61 -7.54 0.80 -4.93
C HIS A 61 -6.27 0.37 -4.18
N LEU A 62 -6.18 0.72 -2.89
CA LEU A 62 -5.07 0.31 -2.01
C LEU A 62 -5.02 -1.20 -1.86
N LEU A 63 -6.16 -1.84 -1.53
CA LEU A 63 -6.24 -3.30 -1.40
C LEU A 63 -5.84 -4.01 -2.70
N HIS A 64 -6.32 -3.54 -3.86
CA HIS A 64 -5.96 -4.13 -5.14
C HIS A 64 -4.46 -4.04 -5.41
N SER A 65 -3.85 -2.89 -5.11
CA SER A 65 -2.42 -2.70 -5.30
C SER A 65 -1.59 -3.52 -4.32
N LEU A 66 -2.01 -3.65 -3.05
CA LEU A 66 -1.40 -4.55 -2.07
C LEU A 66 -1.34 -5.98 -2.61
N LEU A 67 -2.45 -6.49 -3.15
CA LEU A 67 -2.52 -7.83 -3.70
C LEU A 67 -1.66 -8.03 -4.95
N GLN A 68 -1.28 -6.98 -5.66
CA GLN A 68 -0.42 -7.09 -6.84
C GLN A 68 1.06 -6.96 -6.50
N GLU A 69 1.40 -6.04 -5.60
CA GLU A 69 2.78 -5.65 -5.33
C GLU A 69 3.41 -6.49 -4.19
N ASP A 70 2.61 -6.96 -3.22
CA ASP A 70 3.15 -7.63 -2.05
C ASP A 70 2.77 -9.12 -1.97
N PRO A 71 3.75 -10.04 -2.07
CA PRO A 71 3.49 -11.48 -1.98
C PRO A 71 2.98 -11.94 -0.60
N ARG A 72 3.39 -11.26 0.49
CA ARG A 72 2.99 -11.62 1.86
C ARG A 72 1.51 -11.28 2.08
N CYS A 73 1.08 -10.11 1.62
CA CYS A 73 -0.35 -9.75 1.66
C CYS A 73 -1.20 -10.74 0.85
N ARG A 74 -0.70 -11.22 -0.30
CA ARG A 74 -1.39 -12.29 -1.07
C ARG A 74 -1.46 -13.59 -0.33
N GLU A 75 -0.40 -13.96 0.37
CA GLU A 75 -0.33 -15.21 1.13
C GLU A 75 -1.36 -15.23 2.24
N VAL A 76 -1.42 -14.18 3.06
CA VAL A 76 -2.40 -14.06 4.13
C VAL A 76 -3.84 -14.07 3.62
N LEU A 77 -4.09 -13.48 2.45
CA LEU A 77 -5.41 -13.44 1.80
C LEU A 77 -5.66 -14.63 0.85
N ARG A 78 -4.75 -15.60 0.77
CA ARG A 78 -4.83 -16.74 -0.17
C ARG A 78 -6.19 -17.44 -0.22
N PRO A 79 -6.86 -17.74 0.91
CA PRO A 79 -8.14 -18.44 0.89
C PRO A 79 -9.24 -17.68 0.12
N HIS A 80 -9.15 -16.36 0.08
CA HIS A 80 -10.15 -15.48 -0.54
C HIS A 80 -9.66 -14.79 -1.80
N LEU A 81 -8.38 -14.99 -2.18
CA LEU A 81 -7.67 -14.21 -3.20
C LEU A 81 -8.37 -14.21 -4.55
N ALA A 82 -8.75 -15.38 -5.07
CA ALA A 82 -9.36 -15.50 -6.39
C ALA A 82 -10.68 -14.72 -6.48
N ARG A 83 -11.55 -14.87 -5.46
CA ARG A 83 -12.82 -14.17 -5.40
C ARG A 83 -12.65 -12.67 -5.20
N LEU A 84 -11.71 -12.29 -4.34
CA LEU A 84 -11.40 -10.89 -4.06
C LEU A 84 -10.87 -10.17 -5.32
N LEU A 85 -9.94 -10.80 -6.06
CA LEU A 85 -9.44 -10.26 -7.33
C LEU A 85 -10.57 -10.15 -8.37
N GLY A 86 -11.46 -11.14 -8.44
CA GLY A 86 -12.63 -11.08 -9.30
C GLY A 86 -13.54 -9.89 -9.01
N LEU A 87 -13.85 -9.63 -7.73
CA LEU A 87 -14.63 -8.48 -7.30
C LEU A 87 -13.93 -7.15 -7.60
N LEU A 88 -12.61 -7.07 -7.40
CA LEU A 88 -11.82 -5.88 -7.69
C LEU A 88 -11.77 -5.58 -9.20
N VAL A 89 -11.66 -6.61 -10.04
CA VAL A 89 -11.72 -6.45 -11.50
C VAL A 89 -13.11 -6.02 -11.94
N GLN A 90 -14.17 -6.63 -11.42
CA GLN A 90 -15.55 -6.23 -11.70
C GLN A 90 -15.79 -4.76 -11.34
N ARG A 91 -15.21 -4.30 -10.25
CA ARG A 91 -15.25 -2.89 -9.88
C ARG A 91 -14.60 -2.00 -10.94
N SER A 92 -13.38 -2.31 -11.39
CA SER A 92 -12.65 -1.52 -12.37
C SER A 92 -13.36 -1.39 -13.72
N ILE A 93 -14.20 -2.34 -14.11
CA ILE A 93 -14.97 -2.28 -15.36
C ILE A 93 -16.38 -1.70 -15.18
N GLY A 94 -16.70 -1.19 -13.99
CA GLY A 94 -17.98 -0.54 -13.72
C GLY A 94 -19.19 -1.49 -13.65
N TYR A 95 -18.96 -2.79 -13.53
CA TYR A 95 -20.04 -3.78 -13.51
C TYR A 95 -20.61 -3.97 -12.10
N GLY A 96 -21.84 -3.49 -11.87
CA GLY A 96 -22.62 -3.81 -10.67
C GLY A 96 -22.24 -3.08 -9.39
N LEU A 97 -21.65 -1.89 -9.44
CA LEU A 97 -21.02 -1.29 -8.26
C LEU A 97 -21.86 -0.25 -7.55
N ARG A 98 -22.07 -0.52 -6.28
CA ARG A 98 -22.74 0.34 -5.29
C ARG A 98 -22.00 1.65 -5.02
N TRP A 99 -20.78 1.82 -5.50
CA TRP A 99 -19.87 2.91 -5.09
C TRP A 99 -19.44 3.84 -6.21
N GLN A 100 -19.88 3.62 -7.44
CA GLN A 100 -19.48 4.47 -8.56
C GLN A 100 -19.95 5.92 -8.33
N GLY A 101 -19.01 6.86 -8.37
CA GLY A 101 -19.30 8.28 -8.14
C GLY A 101 -19.54 8.67 -6.68
N THR A 102 -19.34 7.78 -5.70
CA THR A 102 -19.46 8.10 -4.27
C THR A 102 -18.07 8.26 -3.64
N VAL A 103 -17.92 9.23 -2.75
CA VAL A 103 -16.74 9.38 -1.90
C VAL A 103 -16.81 8.32 -0.80
N GLU A 104 -15.69 7.64 -0.53
CA GLU A 104 -15.59 6.74 0.59
C GLU A 104 -15.33 7.54 1.87
N ASP A 105 -16.29 7.50 2.79
CA ASP A 105 -16.21 8.13 4.09
C ASP A 105 -15.92 7.07 5.17
N SER A 106 -15.04 7.40 6.11
CA SER A 106 -14.71 6.53 7.25
C SER A 106 -15.64 6.73 8.45
N GLY A 107 -16.66 7.61 8.33
CA GLY A 107 -17.51 8.00 9.45
C GLY A 107 -16.77 8.78 10.54
N GLY A 108 -15.52 9.16 10.30
CA GLY A 108 -14.70 9.98 11.17
C GLY A 108 -14.63 11.44 10.71
N LEU A 109 -13.96 12.28 11.49
CA LEU A 109 -13.69 13.67 11.08
C LEU A 109 -12.87 13.67 9.79
N PRO A 110 -13.17 14.56 8.82
CA PRO A 110 -12.39 14.66 7.60
C PRO A 110 -10.93 14.97 7.93
N VAL A 111 -10.03 14.08 7.49
CA VAL A 111 -8.58 14.28 7.64
C VAL A 111 -8.16 15.33 6.61
N LEU A 112 -7.91 16.54 7.09
CA LEU A 112 -7.37 17.62 6.28
C LEU A 112 -5.93 17.27 5.90
N GLY A 113 -5.67 17.02 4.63
CA GLY A 113 -4.28 16.94 4.15
C GLY A 113 -3.94 15.90 3.08
N HIS A 114 -4.84 15.03 2.70
CA HIS A 114 -4.55 14.02 1.68
C HIS A 114 -5.24 14.36 0.34
N ALA A 115 -4.73 15.38 -0.35
CA ALA A 115 -5.23 15.71 -1.69
C ALA A 115 -5.16 14.47 -2.60
N GLY A 116 -6.31 14.06 -3.14
CA GLY A 116 -6.43 12.89 -4.01
C GLY A 116 -6.65 11.55 -3.28
N TRP A 117 -6.93 11.57 -1.98
CA TRP A 117 -7.28 10.37 -1.19
C TRP A 117 -8.71 10.47 -0.66
N SER A 118 -9.41 9.35 -0.58
CA SER A 118 -10.65 9.29 0.21
C SER A 118 -10.32 9.43 1.71
N PRO A 119 -11.25 9.95 2.53
CA PRO A 119 -11.05 10.04 3.98
C PRO A 119 -10.64 8.71 4.61
N ALA A 120 -11.26 7.61 4.22
CA ALA A 120 -10.95 6.27 4.71
C ALA A 120 -9.54 5.81 4.31
N ALA A 121 -9.12 6.07 3.07
CA ALA A 121 -7.79 5.73 2.60
C ALA A 121 -6.70 6.56 3.30
N GLY A 122 -6.95 7.85 3.51
CA GLY A 122 -6.06 8.72 4.28
C GLY A 122 -5.88 8.23 5.72
N LEU A 123 -6.98 7.93 6.39
CA LEU A 123 -6.96 7.38 7.76
C LEU A 123 -6.23 6.04 7.83
N ALA A 124 -6.41 5.15 6.84
CA ALA A 124 -5.69 3.88 6.79
C ALA A 124 -4.18 4.08 6.66
N MET A 125 -3.73 5.07 5.87
CA MET A 125 -2.31 5.41 5.76
C MET A 125 -1.73 5.98 7.05
N ASP A 126 -2.48 6.82 7.78
CA ASP A 126 -2.04 7.36 9.07
C ASP A 126 -1.92 6.25 10.11
N ARG A 127 -2.90 5.36 10.20
CA ARG A 127 -2.84 4.17 11.07
C ARG A 127 -1.68 3.23 10.71
N ALA A 128 -1.37 3.07 9.41
CA ALA A 128 -0.21 2.29 8.99
C ALA A 128 1.11 2.91 9.48
N ARG A 129 1.22 4.24 9.47
CA ARG A 129 2.38 4.97 10.03
C ARG A 129 2.46 4.81 11.55
N GLU A 130 1.33 4.93 12.26
CA GLU A 130 1.26 4.73 13.71
C GLU A 130 1.70 3.31 14.11
N ARG A 131 1.23 2.28 13.38
CA ARG A 131 1.66 0.89 13.60
C ARG A 131 3.16 0.72 13.38
N ALA A 132 3.70 1.31 12.31
CA ALA A 132 5.13 1.27 12.03
C ALA A 132 5.95 1.96 13.12
N ALA A 133 5.50 3.11 13.62
CA ALA A 133 6.17 3.84 14.69
C ALA A 133 6.14 3.08 16.04
N ALA A 134 5.10 2.29 16.29
CA ALA A 134 4.98 1.46 17.49
C ALA A 134 5.87 0.19 17.44
N ARG A 135 6.34 -0.20 16.26
CA ARG A 135 7.22 -1.35 16.07
C ARG A 135 8.68 -0.96 16.31
N ALA A 136 9.44 -1.82 16.99
CA ALA A 136 10.87 -1.65 17.12
C ALA A 136 11.58 -1.71 15.75
N GLY A 137 12.47 -0.76 15.46
CA GLY A 137 13.24 -0.74 14.21
C GLY A 137 13.10 0.53 13.38
N SER A 138 13.01 0.42 12.06
CA SER A 138 13.08 1.55 11.13
C SER A 138 11.92 2.55 11.19
N GLY A 139 10.80 2.16 11.79
CA GLY A 139 9.61 3.02 11.83
C GLY A 139 8.95 3.29 10.47
N GLU A 140 9.48 2.73 9.38
CA GLU A 140 8.89 2.87 8.05
C GLU A 140 7.67 1.95 7.88
N PRO A 141 6.51 2.49 7.44
CA PRO A 141 5.32 1.69 7.21
C PRO A 141 5.52 0.72 6.05
N ARG A 142 5.09 -0.52 6.25
CA ARG A 142 5.17 -1.64 5.31
C ARG A 142 3.79 -1.95 4.72
N PRO A 143 3.70 -2.71 3.62
CA PRO A 143 2.42 -3.18 3.08
C PRO A 143 1.53 -3.90 4.09
N ALA A 144 2.12 -4.71 4.98
CA ALA A 144 1.37 -5.40 6.05
C ALA A 144 0.74 -4.42 7.05
N ASP A 145 1.42 -3.33 7.41
CA ASP A 145 0.87 -2.29 8.28
C ASP A 145 -0.37 -1.64 7.66
N LEU A 146 -0.31 -1.38 6.35
CA LEU A 146 -1.47 -0.84 5.61
C LEU A 146 -2.60 -1.87 5.52
N LEU A 147 -2.31 -3.14 5.22
CA LEU A 147 -3.34 -4.18 5.18
C LEU A 147 -4.04 -4.33 6.54
N ALA A 148 -3.29 -4.30 7.64
CA ALA A 148 -3.84 -4.34 8.99
C ALA A 148 -4.69 -3.09 9.29
N ALA A 149 -4.25 -1.90 8.87
CA ALA A 149 -5.01 -0.66 9.03
C ALA A 149 -6.33 -0.69 8.26
N LEU A 150 -6.33 -1.23 7.03
CA LEU A 150 -7.55 -1.44 6.24
C LEU A 150 -8.50 -2.43 6.92
N ALA A 151 -7.99 -3.56 7.41
CA ALA A 151 -8.79 -4.57 8.08
C ALA A 151 -9.41 -4.08 9.41
N ALA A 152 -8.76 -3.11 10.07
CA ALA A 152 -9.24 -2.51 11.31
C ALA A 152 -10.40 -1.51 11.13
N ASP A 153 -10.74 -1.14 9.89
CA ASP A 153 -11.87 -0.23 9.59
C ASP A 153 -13.04 -1.01 8.99
N PRO A 154 -14.06 -1.39 9.79
CA PRO A 154 -15.16 -2.21 9.32
C PRO A 154 -16.06 -1.49 8.31
N GLY A 155 -15.97 -0.17 8.21
CA GLY A 155 -16.77 0.67 7.30
C GLY A 155 -16.13 0.90 5.94
N CYS A 156 -14.86 0.57 5.76
CA CYS A 156 -14.15 0.83 4.52
C CYS A 156 -14.52 -0.16 3.39
N ARG A 157 -14.31 0.27 2.14
CA ARG A 157 -14.61 -0.54 0.94
C ARG A 157 -13.74 -1.80 0.85
N ALA A 158 -12.50 -1.73 1.32
CA ALA A 158 -11.62 -2.89 1.36
C ALA A 158 -12.20 -4.03 2.20
N VAL A 159 -12.74 -3.72 3.39
CA VAL A 159 -13.40 -4.71 4.26
C VAL A 159 -14.73 -5.19 3.67
N ALA A 160 -15.50 -4.30 3.04
CA ALA A 160 -16.71 -4.72 2.34
C ALA A 160 -16.40 -5.76 1.24
N LEU A 161 -15.37 -5.52 0.42
CA LEU A 161 -14.91 -6.47 -0.60
C LEU A 161 -14.37 -7.77 0.00
N LEU A 162 -13.65 -7.70 1.13
CA LEU A 162 -13.17 -8.87 1.85
C LEU A 162 -14.35 -9.75 2.30
N ARG A 163 -15.37 -9.14 2.90
CA ARG A 163 -16.59 -9.86 3.32
C ARG A 163 -17.35 -10.46 2.14
N ASP A 164 -17.51 -9.72 1.05
CA ASP A 164 -18.13 -10.20 -0.18
C ASP A 164 -17.34 -11.38 -0.79
N ALA A 165 -16.02 -11.43 -0.55
CA ALA A 165 -15.18 -12.57 -0.91
C ALA A 165 -15.28 -13.75 0.07
N GLY A 166 -16.01 -13.60 1.18
CA GLY A 166 -16.16 -14.61 2.22
C GLY A 166 -15.07 -14.60 3.29
N GLY A 167 -14.27 -13.51 3.34
CA GLY A 167 -13.26 -13.29 4.38
C GLY A 167 -13.79 -12.45 5.53
N GLU A 168 -13.16 -12.57 6.70
CA GLU A 168 -13.47 -11.78 7.88
C GLU A 168 -12.24 -11.00 8.35
N PRO A 169 -12.41 -9.72 8.79
CA PRO A 169 -11.28 -8.89 9.19
C PRO A 169 -10.54 -9.43 10.42
N GLY A 170 -11.25 -10.02 11.40
CA GLY A 170 -10.64 -10.52 12.63
C GLY A 170 -9.60 -11.62 12.39
N PRO A 171 -9.93 -12.73 11.72
CA PRO A 171 -8.96 -13.74 11.32
C PRO A 171 -7.80 -13.19 10.46
N LEU A 172 -8.07 -12.21 9.60
CA LEU A 172 -7.03 -11.56 8.79
C LEU A 172 -6.02 -10.83 9.68
N LEU A 173 -6.50 -10.05 10.66
CA LEU A 173 -5.63 -9.33 11.60
C LEU A 173 -4.79 -10.31 12.42
N ALA A 174 -5.37 -11.39 12.93
CA ALA A 174 -4.64 -12.42 13.65
C ALA A 174 -3.55 -13.06 12.78
N ALA A 175 -3.85 -13.40 11.52
CA ALA A 175 -2.87 -13.97 10.59
C ALA A 175 -1.72 -13.01 10.25
N LEU A 176 -2.01 -11.70 10.18
CA LEU A 176 -0.97 -10.68 9.99
C LEU A 176 -0.05 -10.57 11.21
N GLU A 177 -0.60 -10.60 12.42
CA GLU A 177 0.18 -10.57 13.67
C GLU A 177 1.04 -11.83 13.84
N ASP A 178 0.54 -13.00 13.44
CA ASP A 178 1.30 -14.25 13.42
C ASP A 178 2.47 -14.16 12.44
N ALA A 179 2.23 -13.70 11.21
CA ALA A 179 3.27 -13.53 10.21
C ALA A 179 4.33 -12.48 10.58
N GLU A 180 3.94 -11.44 11.33
CA GLU A 180 4.90 -10.47 11.88
C GLU A 180 5.79 -11.11 12.94
N ARG A 181 5.25 -11.91 13.88
CA ARG A 181 6.01 -12.62 14.92
C ARG A 181 7.02 -13.62 14.35
N GLU A 182 6.68 -14.32 13.27
CA GLU A 182 7.58 -15.25 12.59
C GLU A 182 8.75 -14.55 11.87
N THR A 183 8.60 -13.26 11.56
CA THR A 183 9.62 -12.48 10.82
C THR A 183 10.58 -11.74 11.75
N GLU A 184 10.27 -11.62 13.04
CA GLU A 184 11.16 -11.01 14.04
C GLU A 184 12.38 -11.92 14.26
N PRO A 185 13.63 -11.42 14.04
CA PRO A 185 14.86 -12.23 14.17
C PRO A 185 15.25 -12.43 15.65
N GLY A 186 14.36 -12.94 16.45
CA GLY A 186 14.57 -13.17 17.89
C GLY A 186 14.08 -14.53 18.40
N GLY A 187 13.56 -15.40 17.52
CA GLY A 187 12.96 -16.68 17.92
C GLY A 187 13.81 -17.94 17.67
N LEU A 188 15.01 -17.82 17.15
CA LEU A 188 15.95 -18.95 17.14
C LEU A 188 16.77 -18.88 18.42
N ALA A 189 16.38 -19.70 19.40
CA ALA A 189 17.12 -19.92 20.63
C ALA A 189 18.61 -20.19 20.30
N GLU A 190 19.48 -19.30 20.75
CA GLU A 190 20.95 -19.47 20.76
C GLU A 190 21.39 -20.60 21.72
N GLU A 191 20.53 -21.54 22.06
CA GLU A 191 20.83 -22.57 23.06
C GLU A 191 21.49 -23.85 22.51
N ASP A 192 21.66 -24.02 21.20
CA ASP A 192 22.21 -25.29 20.68
C ASP A 192 23.60 -25.16 20.01
N PHE A 193 24.24 -24.00 20.04
CA PHE A 193 25.59 -23.86 19.49
C PHE A 193 26.73 -23.83 20.53
N ALA A 194 26.43 -23.96 21.80
CA ALA A 194 27.42 -23.96 22.88
C ALA A 194 27.62 -25.34 23.53
N ARG A 195 27.49 -26.44 22.79
CA ARG A 195 28.04 -27.72 23.23
C ARG A 195 29.47 -27.85 22.74
N PRO A 196 30.47 -27.75 23.61
CA PRO A 196 31.83 -28.09 23.22
C PRO A 196 31.85 -29.58 22.84
N LEU A 197 32.33 -29.86 21.63
CA LEU A 197 32.61 -31.24 21.24
C LEU A 197 33.66 -31.80 22.21
N ASP A 198 33.26 -32.73 23.05
CA ASP A 198 34.16 -33.50 23.90
C ASP A 198 35.05 -34.37 23.00
N VAL A 199 36.23 -33.87 22.67
CA VAL A 199 37.27 -34.57 21.92
C VAL A 199 38.13 -35.50 22.82
N SER A 200 37.75 -35.74 24.08
CA SER A 200 38.55 -36.56 25.02
C SER A 200 38.56 -38.05 24.67
N GLY A 201 37.68 -38.52 23.78
CA GLY A 201 37.56 -39.93 23.43
C GLY A 201 38.41 -40.43 22.26
N LEU A 202 39.16 -39.57 21.55
CA LEU A 202 39.84 -39.99 20.28
C LEU A 202 41.32 -40.31 20.39
N ARG A 203 41.91 -40.41 21.58
CA ARG A 203 43.37 -40.70 21.77
C ARG A 203 43.72 -42.07 22.31
N ALA A 204 42.88 -43.07 22.20
CA ALA A 204 43.19 -44.40 22.76
C ALA A 204 42.99 -45.60 21.84
N ARG A 205 43.37 -45.55 20.55
CA ARG A 205 43.44 -46.75 19.74
C ARG A 205 44.52 -46.69 18.64
N HIS A 206 45.75 -46.37 19.03
CA HIS A 206 46.92 -46.69 18.21
C HIS A 206 48.13 -46.93 19.12
N ARG A 207 48.15 -48.12 19.76
CA ARG A 207 49.38 -48.78 20.18
C ARG A 207 49.04 -50.24 20.52
N GLU A 208 49.46 -51.11 19.62
CA GLU A 208 50.06 -52.37 19.95
C GLU A 208 50.41 -53.15 18.64
N PRO A 209 51.38 -54.07 18.74
CA PRO A 209 52.65 -54.07 18.06
C PRO A 209 52.64 -54.92 16.80
#